data_9e700b1dceb4d5f2a004bdb0107f11fe
#
_entry.id   9e700b1dceb4d5f2a004bdb0107f11fe
#
_cell.length_a   1.000
_cell.length_b   1.000
_cell.length_c   1.000
_cell.angle_alpha   90.00
_cell.angle_beta   90.00
_cell.angle_gamma   90.00
#
_symmetry.space_group_name_H-M   'P 1'
#
loop_
_entity.id
_entity.type
_entity.pdbx_description
1 polymer ?
#
loop_
_entity_poly.entity_id
_entity_poly.type
_entity_poly.pdbx_seq_one_letter_code
_entity_poly.pdbx_strand_id
1 'polypeptide(L)'
;MTSTLEREVADLPDPSSTRSWSRAARDMNQGVRLWRLWTHLGWQDLRTRYRRSLFGAFWLTIGMAATTLGLGLLFSLLFHDKIGTFLPYIGTGLIVWGFISGCLLEGSDCFAASDDVIKQVPAPMTVFVLRTVYRQLLTMAHNMIIYVILLVIFFTDLDKANYTMTGQPCRPGGITCQPGLGWSSLLAIPGMVLLVVAMTAVTLILGIVAARFRDVKPLIGAMVQLLFFFLPISWPLDTFVQKVGGGAWIIQLNPLFHFVQIVRQPLIGQSVDWWSWLVAIALTALAWAVALNVMRRYRARISYWL
;
A
#
# COMPACT_ATOMS: atom_id res chain seq x y z
N MET A 1 49.08 23.31 -23.15
CA MET A 1 48.39 23.22 -21.84
C MET A 1 46.90 23.56 -21.95
N THR A 2 46.44 24.42 -22.83
CA THR A 2 45.03 24.79 -23.10
C THR A 2 44.23 23.68 -23.76
N SER A 3 44.82 22.90 -24.67
CA SER A 3 44.11 21.86 -25.43
C SER A 3 43.71 20.60 -24.63
N THR A 4 44.39 20.32 -23.51
CA THR A 4 44.05 19.22 -22.60
C THR A 4 42.90 19.60 -21.69
N LEU A 5 42.83 20.81 -21.19
CA LEU A 5 41.74 21.34 -20.39
C LEU A 5 40.44 21.47 -21.20
N GLU A 6 40.54 21.88 -22.49
CA GLU A 6 39.38 21.96 -23.37
C GLU A 6 38.81 20.54 -23.68
N ARG A 7 39.63 19.53 -23.80
CA ARG A 7 39.18 18.14 -23.94
C ARG A 7 38.56 17.57 -22.65
N GLU A 8 39.13 17.89 -21.50
CA GLU A 8 38.57 17.51 -20.21
C GLU A 8 37.22 18.16 -19.92
N VAL A 9 37.05 19.44 -20.33
CA VAL A 9 35.77 20.15 -20.22
C VAL A 9 34.75 19.66 -21.26
N ALA A 10 35.17 19.24 -22.46
CA ALA A 10 34.28 18.63 -23.45
C ALA A 10 33.80 17.21 -23.08
N ASP A 11 34.58 16.47 -22.27
CA ASP A 11 34.20 15.16 -21.75
C ASP A 11 33.34 15.22 -20.48
N LEU A 12 33.11 16.42 -19.93
CA LEU A 12 32.15 16.56 -18.82
C LEU A 12 30.74 16.23 -19.33
N PRO A 13 30.04 15.31 -18.70
CA PRO A 13 28.70 14.93 -19.14
C PRO A 13 27.79 16.15 -19.13
N ASP A 14 27.24 16.50 -20.30
CA ASP A 14 26.30 17.61 -20.50
C ASP A 14 25.26 17.62 -19.36
N PRO A 15 25.11 18.72 -18.61
CA PRO A 15 24.13 18.84 -17.53
C PRO A 15 22.70 18.52 -17.97
N SER A 16 22.38 18.75 -19.27
CA SER A 16 21.11 18.38 -19.88
C SER A 16 20.93 16.85 -19.96
N SER A 17 22.03 16.11 -20.12
CA SER A 17 22.03 14.65 -20.19
C SER A 17 21.63 13.97 -18.87
N THR A 18 21.77 14.66 -17.71
CA THR A 18 21.37 14.14 -16.39
C THR A 18 19.86 14.00 -16.25
N ARG A 19 19.05 14.72 -17.06
CA ARG A 19 17.57 14.71 -17.04
C ARG A 19 16.96 13.86 -18.16
N SER A 20 17.63 12.78 -18.58
CA SER A 20 17.14 11.97 -19.70
C SER A 20 16.17 10.86 -19.25
N TRP A 21 15.13 10.60 -20.06
CA TRP A 21 14.22 9.48 -19.88
C TRP A 21 14.94 8.13 -19.92
N SER A 22 15.95 8.01 -20.77
CA SER A 22 16.73 6.78 -20.92
C SER A 22 17.46 6.40 -19.63
N ARG A 23 17.95 7.37 -18.86
CA ARG A 23 18.61 7.11 -17.57
C ARG A 23 17.61 6.73 -16.49
N ALA A 24 16.44 7.36 -16.44
CA ALA A 24 15.38 6.99 -15.50
C ALA A 24 14.88 5.56 -15.77
N ALA A 25 14.60 5.24 -17.03
CA ALA A 25 14.18 3.90 -17.45
C ALA A 25 15.28 2.84 -17.19
N ARG A 26 16.55 3.19 -17.40
CA ARG A 26 17.69 2.30 -17.11
C ARG A 26 17.80 2.00 -15.62
N ASP A 27 17.68 3.01 -14.76
CA ASP A 27 17.69 2.83 -13.30
C ASP A 27 16.57 1.89 -12.85
N MET A 28 15.35 2.10 -13.35
CA MET A 28 14.22 1.25 -13.04
C MET A 28 14.42 -0.18 -13.51
N ASN A 29 14.85 -0.37 -14.75
CA ASN A 29 15.09 -1.71 -15.30
C ASN A 29 16.22 -2.44 -14.56
N GLN A 30 17.31 -1.73 -14.23
CA GLN A 30 18.40 -2.27 -13.43
C GLN A 30 17.94 -2.59 -12.00
N GLY A 31 17.17 -1.68 -11.37
CA GLY A 31 16.60 -1.89 -10.05
C GLY A 31 15.72 -3.14 -9.98
N VAL A 32 14.82 -3.33 -10.95
CA VAL A 32 13.98 -4.52 -11.04
C VAL A 32 14.83 -5.78 -11.28
N ARG A 33 15.81 -5.73 -12.18
CA ARG A 33 16.71 -6.89 -12.46
C ARG A 33 17.53 -7.32 -11.24
N LEU A 34 17.84 -6.41 -10.36
CA LEU A 34 18.54 -6.71 -9.09
C LEU A 34 17.61 -7.27 -8.01
N TRP A 35 16.60 -8.07 -8.40
CA TRP A 35 15.60 -8.61 -7.50
C TRP A 35 16.19 -9.40 -6.32
N ARG A 36 17.28 -10.12 -6.53
CA ARG A 36 17.97 -10.86 -5.45
C ARG A 36 18.53 -9.92 -4.38
N LEU A 37 18.97 -8.73 -4.77
CA LEU A 37 19.55 -7.75 -3.85
C LEU A 37 18.45 -7.14 -2.94
N TRP A 38 17.39 -6.55 -3.52
CA TRP A 38 16.39 -5.88 -2.71
C TRP A 38 15.50 -6.85 -1.92
N THR A 39 15.28 -8.07 -2.41
CA THR A 39 14.59 -9.11 -1.63
C THR A 39 15.44 -9.59 -0.46
N HIS A 40 16.74 -9.81 -0.66
CA HIS A 40 17.64 -10.20 0.42
C HIS A 40 17.73 -9.09 1.49
N LEU A 41 17.92 -7.85 1.08
CA LEU A 41 17.98 -6.70 2.00
C LEU A 41 16.65 -6.52 2.77
N GLY A 42 15.51 -6.58 2.08
CA GLY A 42 14.21 -6.43 2.73
C GLY A 42 13.90 -7.56 3.72
N TRP A 43 14.28 -8.80 3.39
CA TRP A 43 14.19 -9.93 4.32
C TRP A 43 15.10 -9.75 5.53
N GLN A 44 16.35 -9.32 5.31
CA GLN A 44 17.30 -9.05 6.38
C GLN A 44 16.82 -7.95 7.32
N ASP A 45 16.21 -6.88 6.79
CA ASP A 45 15.62 -5.80 7.59
C ASP A 45 14.57 -6.34 8.56
N LEU A 46 13.65 -7.18 8.06
CA LEU A 46 12.62 -7.80 8.88
C LEU A 46 13.24 -8.69 9.96
N ARG A 47 14.19 -9.55 9.57
CA ARG A 47 14.87 -10.46 10.50
C ARG A 47 15.65 -9.71 11.57
N THR A 48 16.31 -8.61 11.21
CA THR A 48 17.10 -7.80 12.15
C THR A 48 16.22 -7.07 13.14
N ARG A 49 15.08 -6.55 12.69
CA ARG A 49 14.09 -5.85 13.55
C ARG A 49 13.60 -6.76 14.70
N TYR A 50 13.51 -8.08 14.47
CA TYR A 50 12.97 -9.04 15.43
C TYR A 50 14.01 -10.04 15.97
N ARG A 51 15.30 -9.79 15.78
CA ARG A 51 16.39 -10.74 16.09
C ARG A 51 16.45 -11.17 17.55
N ARG A 52 16.00 -10.34 18.48
CA ARG A 52 16.02 -10.61 19.95
C ARG A 52 14.61 -10.80 20.54
N SER A 53 13.61 -11.00 19.71
CA SER A 53 12.23 -11.18 20.12
C SER A 53 11.90 -12.65 20.31
N LEU A 54 11.13 -13.00 21.36
CA LEU A 54 10.66 -14.37 21.63
C LEU A 54 9.80 -14.91 20.49
N PHE A 55 8.89 -14.09 19.95
CA PHE A 55 7.95 -14.47 18.89
C PHE A 55 8.39 -14.02 17.50
N GLY A 56 9.57 -13.37 17.38
CA GLY A 56 10.05 -12.92 16.09
C GLY A 56 9.07 -12.00 15.35
N ALA A 57 8.90 -12.21 14.04
CA ALA A 57 7.98 -11.45 13.20
C ALA A 57 6.49 -11.69 13.54
N PHE A 58 6.14 -12.74 14.31
CA PHE A 58 4.77 -12.99 14.75
C PHE A 58 4.19 -11.88 15.65
N TRP A 59 5.03 -11.04 16.27
CA TRP A 59 4.54 -9.85 16.97
C TRP A 59 3.72 -8.92 16.09
N LEU A 60 4.05 -8.85 14.79
CA LEU A 60 3.24 -8.09 13.81
C LEU A 60 1.83 -8.67 13.72
N THR A 61 1.74 -9.98 13.58
CA THR A 61 0.47 -10.71 13.49
C THR A 61 -0.32 -10.59 14.80
N ILE A 62 0.33 -10.73 15.96
CA ILE A 62 -0.33 -10.61 17.28
C ILE A 62 -0.89 -9.20 17.47
N GLY A 63 -0.11 -8.17 17.16
CA GLY A 63 -0.56 -6.78 17.24
C GLY A 63 -1.74 -6.48 16.32
N MET A 64 -1.69 -6.97 15.08
CA MET A 64 -2.79 -6.85 14.14
C MET A 64 -4.03 -7.62 14.58
N ALA A 65 -3.86 -8.85 15.13
CA ALA A 65 -4.95 -9.65 15.68
C ALA A 65 -5.64 -8.93 16.85
N ALA A 66 -4.85 -8.40 17.79
CA ALA A 66 -5.38 -7.65 18.93
C ALA A 66 -6.16 -6.40 18.47
N THR A 67 -5.64 -5.66 17.48
CA THR A 67 -6.32 -4.50 16.91
C THR A 67 -7.62 -4.92 16.19
N THR A 68 -7.57 -5.99 15.39
CA THR A 68 -8.75 -6.52 14.68
C THR A 68 -9.83 -6.97 15.66
N LEU A 69 -9.47 -7.70 16.72
CA LEU A 69 -10.40 -8.15 17.75
C LEU A 69 -10.96 -6.96 18.54
N GLY A 70 -10.10 -6.06 18.99
CA GLY A 70 -10.51 -4.90 19.79
C GLY A 70 -11.48 -3.98 19.03
N LEU A 71 -11.08 -3.53 17.83
CA LEU A 71 -11.94 -2.69 17.00
C LEU A 71 -13.16 -3.47 16.48
N GLY A 72 -12.96 -4.73 16.08
CA GLY A 72 -14.04 -5.54 15.52
C GLY A 72 -15.15 -5.81 16.55
N LEU A 73 -14.81 -6.16 17.79
CA LEU A 73 -15.80 -6.33 18.84
C LEU A 73 -16.45 -5.01 19.24
N LEU A 74 -15.67 -3.95 19.43
CA LEU A 74 -16.20 -2.65 19.81
C LEU A 74 -17.19 -2.11 18.77
N PHE A 75 -16.83 -2.10 17.52
CA PHE A 75 -17.67 -1.55 16.45
C PHE A 75 -18.82 -2.49 16.09
N SER A 76 -18.66 -3.82 16.17
CA SER A 76 -19.77 -4.76 16.01
C SER A 76 -20.90 -4.50 17.03
N LEU A 77 -20.53 -4.26 18.28
CA LEU A 77 -21.49 -3.88 19.34
C LEU A 77 -22.11 -2.50 19.07
N LEU A 78 -21.32 -1.53 18.61
CA LEU A 78 -21.79 -0.14 18.36
C LEU A 78 -22.75 -0.06 17.16
N PHE A 79 -22.47 -0.79 16.08
CA PHE A 79 -23.28 -0.78 14.87
C PHE A 79 -24.37 -1.85 14.84
N HIS A 80 -24.39 -2.75 15.84
CA HIS A 80 -25.28 -3.93 15.92
C HIS A 80 -25.13 -4.88 14.71
N ASP A 81 -23.91 -4.96 14.19
CA ASP A 81 -23.56 -5.84 13.06
C ASP A 81 -23.21 -7.24 13.56
N LYS A 82 -23.39 -8.25 12.70
CA LYS A 82 -22.98 -9.63 13.03
C LYS A 82 -21.47 -9.74 13.11
N ILE A 83 -20.95 -10.24 14.23
CA ILE A 83 -19.52 -10.46 14.46
C ILE A 83 -18.91 -11.32 13.33
N GLY A 84 -19.64 -12.35 12.86
CA GLY A 84 -19.15 -13.28 11.86
C GLY A 84 -18.87 -12.69 10.47
N THR A 85 -19.53 -11.61 10.12
CA THR A 85 -19.28 -10.87 8.85
C THR A 85 -18.44 -9.63 9.08
N PHE A 86 -18.62 -8.97 10.21
CA PHE A 86 -17.98 -7.69 10.51
C PHE A 86 -16.51 -7.84 10.92
N LEU A 87 -16.15 -8.89 11.65
CA LEU A 87 -14.75 -9.13 12.06
C LEU A 87 -13.84 -9.39 10.85
N PRO A 88 -14.20 -10.25 9.87
CA PRO A 88 -13.47 -10.38 8.61
C PRO A 88 -13.39 -9.07 7.81
N TYR A 89 -14.46 -8.27 7.82
CA TYR A 89 -14.48 -6.97 7.15
C TYR A 89 -13.42 -6.01 7.71
N ILE A 90 -13.37 -5.83 9.03
CA ILE A 90 -12.35 -5.02 9.70
C ILE A 90 -10.96 -5.60 9.50
N GLY A 91 -10.79 -6.91 9.72
CA GLY A 91 -9.49 -7.57 9.64
C GLY A 91 -8.84 -7.41 8.28
N THR A 92 -9.57 -7.68 7.19
CA THR A 92 -9.07 -7.49 5.83
C THR A 92 -8.80 -6.02 5.51
N GLY A 93 -9.66 -5.10 5.97
CA GLY A 93 -9.46 -3.66 5.83
C GLY A 93 -8.18 -3.17 6.52
N LEU A 94 -7.93 -3.63 7.76
CA LEU A 94 -6.73 -3.29 8.52
C LEU A 94 -5.45 -3.86 7.89
N ILE A 95 -5.50 -5.08 7.33
CA ILE A 95 -4.36 -5.70 6.64
C ILE A 95 -3.97 -4.88 5.41
N VAL A 96 -4.94 -4.52 4.57
CA VAL A 96 -4.70 -3.69 3.38
C VAL A 96 -4.22 -2.29 3.77
N TRP A 97 -4.86 -1.69 4.77
CA TRP A 97 -4.45 -0.39 5.30
C TRP A 97 -3.04 -0.41 5.88
N GLY A 98 -2.67 -1.48 6.60
CA GLY A 98 -1.33 -1.66 7.15
C GLY A 98 -0.26 -1.64 6.06
N PHE A 99 -0.52 -2.26 4.91
CA PHE A 99 0.37 -2.20 3.74
C PHE A 99 0.44 -0.79 3.15
N ILE A 100 -0.69 -0.13 2.94
CA ILE A 100 -0.75 1.25 2.39
C ILE A 100 -0.01 2.22 3.32
N SER A 101 -0.38 2.25 4.59
CA SER A 101 0.21 3.15 5.59
C SER A 101 1.70 2.90 5.78
N GLY A 102 2.12 1.63 5.79
CA GLY A 102 3.53 1.25 5.84
C GLY A 102 4.32 1.75 4.63
N CYS A 103 3.78 1.62 3.41
CA CYS A 103 4.41 2.17 2.20
C CYS A 103 4.48 3.69 2.23
N LEU A 104 3.49 4.40 2.78
CA LEU A 104 3.51 5.85 2.91
C LEU A 104 4.55 6.32 3.94
N LEU A 105 4.53 5.74 5.15
CA LEU A 105 5.40 6.12 6.25
C LEU A 105 6.87 5.75 5.98
N GLU A 106 7.15 4.47 5.74
CA GLU A 106 8.52 4.01 5.51
C GLU A 106 9.01 4.40 4.10
N GLY A 107 8.09 4.59 3.15
CA GLY A 107 8.39 5.10 1.82
C GLY A 107 8.93 6.53 1.84
N SER A 108 8.37 7.39 2.69
CA SER A 108 8.88 8.75 2.87
C SER A 108 10.29 8.80 3.46
N ASP A 109 10.75 7.72 4.09
CA ASP A 109 12.07 7.61 4.72
C ASP A 109 13.06 6.72 3.93
N CYS A 110 12.64 6.12 2.81
CA CYS A 110 13.37 5.04 2.15
C CYS A 110 14.79 5.42 1.71
N PHE A 111 15.01 6.65 1.27
CA PHE A 111 16.34 7.13 0.91
C PHE A 111 17.13 7.60 2.12
N ALA A 112 16.52 8.37 3.03
CA ALA A 112 17.20 8.85 4.24
C ALA A 112 17.63 7.70 5.15
N ALA A 113 16.79 6.67 5.32
CA ALA A 113 17.15 5.46 6.07
C ALA A 113 18.25 4.61 5.38
N SER A 114 18.61 4.91 4.16
CA SER A 114 19.62 4.18 3.37
C SER A 114 20.81 5.08 2.98
N ASP A 115 20.95 6.24 3.60
CA ASP A 115 21.95 7.27 3.26
C ASP A 115 23.38 6.70 3.21
N ASP A 116 23.78 5.98 4.26
CA ASP A 116 25.11 5.38 4.34
C ASP A 116 25.40 4.42 3.17
N VAL A 117 24.40 3.65 2.76
CA VAL A 117 24.53 2.69 1.64
C VAL A 117 24.58 3.43 0.31
N ILE A 118 23.72 4.44 0.13
CA ILE A 118 23.63 5.23 -1.11
C ILE A 118 24.94 5.96 -1.40
N LYS A 119 25.62 6.45 -0.36
CA LYS A 119 26.90 7.16 -0.49
C LYS A 119 28.08 6.23 -0.75
N GLN A 120 28.02 4.97 -0.28
CA GLN A 120 29.12 4.03 -0.38
C GLN A 120 29.04 3.10 -1.61
N VAL A 121 27.81 2.77 -2.06
CA VAL A 121 27.60 1.79 -3.12
C VAL A 121 26.81 2.41 -4.26
N PRO A 122 27.34 2.41 -5.50
CA PRO A 122 26.63 2.91 -6.67
C PRO A 122 25.51 1.94 -7.08
N ALA A 123 24.36 2.00 -6.37
CA ALA A 123 23.18 1.19 -6.66
C ALA A 123 22.08 2.03 -7.32
N PRO A 124 21.23 1.42 -8.19
CA PRO A 124 20.05 2.09 -8.70
C PRO A 124 19.13 2.55 -7.57
N MET A 125 18.62 3.78 -7.62
CA MET A 125 17.74 4.32 -6.57
C MET A 125 16.46 3.50 -6.41
N THR A 126 15.98 2.89 -7.48
CA THR A 126 14.81 2.00 -7.48
C THR A 126 14.97 0.80 -6.53
N VAL A 127 16.19 0.33 -6.27
CA VAL A 127 16.46 -0.78 -5.33
C VAL A 127 15.97 -0.45 -3.93
N PHE A 128 16.18 0.76 -3.43
CA PHE A 128 15.79 1.18 -2.08
C PHE A 128 14.27 1.30 -1.95
N VAL A 129 13.60 1.75 -3.00
CA VAL A 129 12.14 1.79 -3.08
C VAL A 129 11.56 0.37 -3.05
N LEU A 130 12.05 -0.53 -3.92
CA LEU A 130 11.60 -1.92 -3.98
C LEU A 130 11.88 -2.68 -2.68
N ARG A 131 13.03 -2.44 -2.03
CA ARG A 131 13.36 -2.97 -0.70
C ARG A 131 12.28 -2.60 0.34
N THR A 132 11.87 -1.33 0.35
CA THR A 132 10.86 -0.84 1.29
C THR A 132 9.49 -1.45 1.01
N VAL A 133 9.03 -1.45 -0.25
CA VAL A 133 7.74 -2.04 -0.63
C VAL A 133 7.73 -3.55 -0.36
N TYR A 134 8.81 -4.26 -0.66
CA TYR A 134 8.93 -5.68 -0.38
C TYR A 134 8.86 -6.00 1.12
N ARG A 135 9.49 -5.19 1.96
CA ARG A 135 9.39 -5.33 3.42
C ARG A 135 7.95 -5.18 3.89
N GLN A 136 7.20 -4.20 3.35
CA GLN A 136 5.77 -4.04 3.65
C GLN A 136 4.93 -5.19 3.12
N LEU A 137 5.28 -5.74 1.95
CA LEU A 137 4.63 -6.92 1.40
C LEU A 137 4.84 -8.16 2.30
N LEU A 138 6.03 -8.34 2.84
CA LEU A 138 6.31 -9.39 3.82
C LEU A 138 5.49 -9.22 5.10
N THR A 139 5.38 -7.97 5.60
CA THR A 139 4.55 -7.65 6.76
C THR A 139 3.07 -7.96 6.48
N MET A 140 2.57 -7.59 5.31
CA MET A 140 1.21 -7.91 4.88
C MET A 140 1.00 -9.42 4.78
N ALA A 141 1.97 -10.16 4.23
CA ALA A 141 1.90 -11.62 4.14
C ALA A 141 1.81 -12.31 5.52
N HIS A 142 2.56 -11.80 6.52
CA HIS A 142 2.41 -12.28 7.90
C HIS A 142 1.02 -11.98 8.47
N ASN A 143 0.50 -10.79 8.21
CA ASN A 143 -0.83 -10.40 8.67
C ASN A 143 -1.96 -11.16 7.96
N MET A 144 -1.73 -11.68 6.73
CA MET A 144 -2.68 -12.55 6.04
C MET A 144 -2.98 -13.85 6.81
N ILE A 145 -2.13 -14.25 7.74
CA ILE A 145 -2.41 -15.38 8.65
C ILE A 145 -3.70 -15.12 9.44
N ILE A 146 -3.93 -13.87 9.87
CA ILE A 146 -5.16 -13.49 10.59
C ILE A 146 -6.38 -13.67 9.68
N TYR A 147 -6.27 -13.22 8.42
CA TYR A 147 -7.35 -13.41 7.44
C TYR A 147 -7.69 -14.90 7.27
N VAL A 148 -6.68 -15.76 7.15
CA VAL A 148 -6.90 -17.22 7.03
C VAL A 148 -7.60 -17.77 8.29
N ILE A 149 -7.20 -17.34 9.48
CA ILE A 149 -7.85 -17.73 10.74
C ILE A 149 -9.32 -17.27 10.76
N LEU A 150 -9.57 -16.00 10.40
CA LEU A 150 -10.92 -15.45 10.35
C LEU A 150 -11.78 -16.15 9.29
N LEU A 151 -11.18 -16.47 8.13
CA LEU A 151 -11.85 -17.20 7.07
C LEU A 151 -12.29 -18.59 7.55
N VAL A 152 -11.41 -19.32 8.24
CA VAL A 152 -11.74 -20.68 8.76
C VAL A 152 -12.82 -20.60 9.83
N ILE A 153 -12.77 -19.65 10.76
CA ILE A 153 -13.75 -19.52 11.86
C ILE A 153 -15.12 -19.08 11.33
N PHE A 154 -15.15 -18.11 10.41
CA PHE A 154 -16.38 -17.48 9.92
C PHE A 154 -16.77 -17.90 8.49
N PHE A 155 -16.22 -19.01 8.00
CA PHE A 155 -16.47 -19.50 6.64
C PHE A 155 -17.97 -19.62 6.34
N THR A 156 -18.72 -20.22 7.25
CA THR A 156 -20.17 -20.42 7.09
C THR A 156 -20.99 -19.13 7.01
N ASP A 157 -20.49 -18.04 7.57
CA ASP A 157 -21.15 -16.73 7.49
C ASP A 157 -20.79 -15.99 6.21
N LEU A 158 -19.56 -16.14 5.71
CA LEU A 158 -19.07 -15.51 4.49
C LEU A 158 -19.46 -16.25 3.22
N ASP A 159 -19.65 -17.58 3.29
CA ASP A 159 -19.99 -18.42 2.13
C ASP A 159 -21.49 -18.37 1.77
N LYS A 160 -22.33 -17.84 2.65
CA LYS A 160 -23.77 -17.73 2.38
C LYS A 160 -24.02 -16.77 1.23
N ALA A 161 -24.59 -17.27 0.13
CA ALA A 161 -25.11 -16.40 -0.91
C ALA A 161 -26.15 -15.43 -0.32
N ASN A 162 -26.09 -14.17 -0.75
CA ASN A 162 -27.01 -13.12 -0.29
C ASN A 162 -26.89 -12.75 1.21
N TYR A 163 -25.69 -12.85 1.81
CA TYR A 163 -25.47 -12.32 3.15
C TYR A 163 -25.43 -10.77 3.13
N THR A 164 -25.81 -10.16 4.24
CA THR A 164 -25.63 -8.71 4.50
C THR A 164 -24.73 -8.51 5.70
N MET A 165 -24.03 -7.38 5.77
CA MET A 165 -23.19 -7.06 6.93
C MET A 165 -24.01 -6.97 8.22
N THR A 166 -25.20 -6.37 8.16
CA THR A 166 -26.16 -6.23 9.26
C THR A 166 -26.91 -7.51 9.58
N GLY A 167 -26.75 -8.56 8.75
CA GLY A 167 -27.47 -9.81 8.88
C GLY A 167 -28.96 -9.76 8.57
N GLN A 168 -29.43 -8.65 8.01
CA GLN A 168 -30.82 -8.54 7.54
C GLN A 168 -30.97 -9.26 6.18
N PRO A 169 -32.17 -9.79 5.86
CA PRO A 169 -32.42 -10.41 4.58
C PRO A 169 -32.30 -9.38 3.45
N CYS A 170 -31.72 -9.79 2.34
CA CYS A 170 -31.60 -8.99 1.13
C CYS A 170 -32.97 -8.61 0.59
N ARG A 171 -33.19 -7.33 0.30
CA ARG A 171 -34.40 -6.83 -0.37
C ARG A 171 -34.10 -6.57 -1.85
N PRO A 172 -34.92 -7.01 -2.79
CA PRO A 172 -34.81 -6.62 -4.19
C PRO A 172 -34.85 -5.10 -4.33
N GLY A 173 -33.82 -4.51 -4.97
CA GLY A 173 -33.64 -3.06 -5.10
C GLY A 173 -33.02 -2.33 -3.90
N GLY A 174 -32.64 -3.05 -2.86
CA GLY A 174 -31.86 -2.55 -1.71
C GLY A 174 -30.34 -2.66 -1.90
N ILE A 175 -29.61 -2.25 -0.88
CA ILE A 175 -28.16 -2.35 -0.84
C ILE A 175 -27.71 -3.79 -1.10
N THR A 176 -26.77 -3.90 -1.98
CA THR A 176 -26.31 -5.10 -2.64
C THR A 176 -26.15 -6.30 -1.72
N CYS A 177 -26.94 -7.32 -2.00
CA CYS A 177 -26.75 -8.65 -1.46
C CYS A 177 -25.38 -9.18 -1.90
N GLN A 178 -24.62 -9.71 -0.96
CA GLN A 178 -23.27 -10.17 -1.25
C GLN A 178 -23.29 -11.61 -1.81
N PRO A 179 -22.51 -11.92 -2.84
CA PRO A 179 -22.55 -13.22 -3.51
C PRO A 179 -22.00 -14.37 -2.65
N GLY A 180 -21.27 -14.06 -1.56
CA GLY A 180 -20.53 -15.05 -0.79
C GLY A 180 -19.16 -15.38 -1.41
N LEU A 181 -18.43 -16.30 -0.74
CA LEU A 181 -17.13 -16.76 -1.22
C LEU A 181 -17.26 -17.60 -2.49
N GLY A 182 -16.41 -17.36 -3.45
CA GLY A 182 -16.43 -18.07 -4.74
C GLY A 182 -15.25 -17.71 -5.63
N TRP A 183 -15.36 -18.00 -6.92
CA TRP A 183 -14.33 -17.66 -7.90
C TRP A 183 -14.00 -16.15 -7.97
N SER A 184 -14.96 -15.30 -7.62
CA SER A 184 -14.77 -13.84 -7.50
C SER A 184 -13.73 -13.46 -6.45
N SER A 185 -13.51 -14.30 -5.43
CA SER A 185 -12.49 -14.06 -4.41
C SER A 185 -11.06 -14.05 -4.98
N LEU A 186 -10.83 -14.74 -6.11
CA LEU A 186 -9.55 -14.70 -6.82
C LEU A 186 -9.22 -13.31 -7.38
N LEU A 187 -10.20 -12.43 -7.55
CA LEU A 187 -9.98 -11.03 -7.96
C LEU A 187 -9.17 -10.23 -6.93
N ALA A 188 -9.06 -10.71 -5.70
CA ALA A 188 -8.16 -10.13 -4.71
C ALA A 188 -6.68 -10.17 -5.17
N ILE A 189 -6.27 -11.20 -5.94
CA ILE A 189 -4.88 -11.33 -6.41
C ILE A 189 -4.51 -10.20 -7.38
N PRO A 190 -5.21 -9.97 -8.50
CA PRO A 190 -4.91 -8.84 -9.38
C PRO A 190 -5.12 -7.49 -8.67
N GLY A 191 -6.08 -7.37 -7.74
CA GLY A 191 -6.25 -6.18 -6.90
C GLY A 191 -5.01 -5.89 -6.04
N MET A 192 -4.46 -6.93 -5.42
CA MET A 192 -3.23 -6.83 -4.63
C MET A 192 -2.00 -6.48 -5.48
N VAL A 193 -1.87 -7.08 -6.66
CA VAL A 193 -0.80 -6.74 -7.61
C VAL A 193 -0.89 -5.26 -8.02
N LEU A 194 -2.10 -4.78 -8.37
CA LEU A 194 -2.31 -3.39 -8.74
C LEU A 194 -1.98 -2.44 -7.58
N LEU A 195 -2.38 -2.80 -6.35
CA LEU A 195 -2.04 -2.05 -5.13
C LEU A 195 -0.53 -1.96 -4.92
N VAL A 196 0.21 -3.07 -5.04
CA VAL A 196 1.68 -3.09 -4.91
C VAL A 196 2.34 -2.21 -5.97
N VAL A 197 1.88 -2.29 -7.22
CA VAL A 197 2.38 -1.48 -8.33
C VAL A 197 2.11 0.01 -8.05
N ALA A 198 0.92 0.37 -7.60
CA ALA A 198 0.57 1.75 -7.25
C ALA A 198 1.42 2.27 -6.08
N MET A 199 1.54 1.49 -5.01
CA MET A 199 2.31 1.88 -3.83
C MET A 199 3.81 2.00 -4.13
N THR A 200 4.35 1.24 -5.08
CA THR A 200 5.73 1.40 -5.54
C THR A 200 5.95 2.78 -6.17
N ALA A 201 5.04 3.26 -7.01
CA ALA A 201 5.12 4.59 -7.60
C ALA A 201 5.01 5.69 -6.53
N VAL A 202 4.05 5.54 -5.60
CA VAL A 202 3.85 6.49 -4.50
C VAL A 202 5.07 6.55 -3.58
N THR A 203 5.63 5.40 -3.19
CA THR A 203 6.85 5.30 -2.38
C THR A 203 8.03 6.00 -3.05
N LEU A 204 8.20 5.84 -4.38
CA LEU A 204 9.23 6.52 -5.14
C LEU A 204 9.06 8.05 -5.10
N ILE A 205 7.85 8.53 -5.31
CA ILE A 205 7.54 9.97 -5.27
C ILE A 205 7.83 10.53 -3.86
N LEU A 206 7.28 9.89 -2.82
CA LEU A 206 7.41 10.34 -1.44
C LEU A 206 8.87 10.31 -0.98
N GLY A 207 9.61 9.26 -1.31
CA GLY A 207 11.03 9.15 -0.99
C GLY A 207 11.84 10.30 -1.57
N ILE A 208 11.64 10.65 -2.86
CA ILE A 208 12.35 11.76 -3.51
C ILE A 208 11.95 13.11 -2.90
N VAL A 209 10.66 13.31 -2.62
CA VAL A 209 10.17 14.57 -2.03
C VAL A 209 10.68 14.72 -0.60
N ALA A 210 10.65 13.69 0.20
CA ALA A 210 11.10 13.70 1.59
C ALA A 210 12.64 13.79 1.71
N ALA A 211 13.40 13.23 0.77
CA ALA A 211 14.85 13.44 0.71
C ALA A 211 15.22 14.93 0.57
N ARG A 212 14.37 15.70 -0.13
CA ARG A 212 14.58 17.15 -0.27
C ARG A 212 14.01 17.95 0.89
N PHE A 213 12.84 17.58 1.41
CA PHE A 213 12.11 18.34 2.43
C PHE A 213 11.87 17.44 3.65
N ARG A 214 12.65 17.63 4.69
CA ARG A 214 12.61 16.80 5.92
C ARG A 214 11.27 16.84 6.65
N ASP A 215 10.51 17.91 6.48
CA ASP A 215 9.20 18.12 7.11
C ASP A 215 8.08 17.25 6.49
N VAL A 216 8.35 16.66 5.33
CA VAL A 216 7.38 15.78 4.65
C VAL A 216 7.09 14.50 5.45
N LYS A 217 8.09 13.93 6.11
CA LYS A 217 7.92 12.71 6.91
C LYS A 217 6.92 12.88 8.07
N PRO A 218 7.02 13.85 8.97
CA PRO A 218 6.01 14.09 10.00
C PRO A 218 4.64 14.46 9.41
N LEU A 219 4.59 15.20 8.29
CA LEU A 219 3.35 15.53 7.60
C LEU A 219 2.64 14.25 7.10
N ILE A 220 3.37 13.32 6.48
CA ILE A 220 2.82 12.03 6.04
C ILE A 220 2.28 11.24 7.24
N GLY A 221 2.98 11.27 8.39
CA GLY A 221 2.49 10.64 9.62
C GLY A 221 1.12 11.16 10.05
N ALA A 222 0.94 12.47 10.09
CA ALA A 222 -0.33 13.09 10.40
C ALA A 222 -1.42 12.78 9.36
N MET A 223 -1.06 12.83 8.07
CA MET A 223 -2.00 12.49 6.97
C MET A 223 -2.46 11.02 7.04
N VAL A 224 -1.58 10.09 7.30
CA VAL A 224 -1.92 8.65 7.42
C VAL A 224 -2.93 8.45 8.56
N GLN A 225 -2.73 9.13 9.69
CA GLN A 225 -3.67 9.04 10.80
C GLN A 225 -5.06 9.61 10.44
N LEU A 226 -5.13 10.75 9.76
CA LEU A 226 -6.39 11.32 9.29
C LEU A 226 -7.07 10.41 8.24
N LEU A 227 -6.32 9.92 7.27
CA LEU A 227 -6.84 9.05 6.20
C LEU A 227 -7.46 7.76 6.74
N PHE A 228 -6.95 7.22 7.86
CA PHE A 228 -7.54 6.06 8.51
C PHE A 228 -9.00 6.29 8.91
N PHE A 229 -9.33 7.46 9.43
CA PHE A 229 -10.71 7.79 9.83
C PHE A 229 -11.61 8.10 8.64
N PHE A 230 -11.06 8.65 7.55
CA PHE A 230 -11.81 8.95 6.34
C PHE A 230 -12.06 7.72 5.45
N LEU A 231 -11.35 6.63 5.68
CA LEU A 231 -11.56 5.37 4.97
C LEU A 231 -12.53 4.47 5.74
N PRO A 232 -13.47 3.80 5.07
CA PRO A 232 -14.38 2.85 5.71
C PRO A 232 -13.64 1.54 6.03
N ILE A 233 -12.66 1.61 6.93
CA ILE A 233 -11.88 0.47 7.41
C ILE A 233 -12.54 -0.13 8.65
N SER A 234 -12.84 0.73 9.64
CA SER A 234 -13.39 0.33 10.93
C SER A 234 -14.92 0.48 11.00
N TRP A 235 -15.53 1.12 10.02
CA TRP A 235 -16.98 1.33 9.96
C TRP A 235 -17.53 0.87 8.60
N PRO A 236 -18.75 0.28 8.57
CA PRO A 236 -19.33 -0.23 7.33
C PRO A 236 -19.87 0.90 6.48
N LEU A 237 -19.53 0.87 5.18
CA LEU A 237 -19.98 1.86 4.21
C LEU A 237 -21.52 1.88 4.11
N ASP A 238 -22.15 0.71 4.13
CA ASP A 238 -23.61 0.56 4.00
C ASP A 238 -24.36 1.31 5.11
N THR A 239 -23.89 1.22 6.35
CA THR A 239 -24.48 1.92 7.49
C THR A 239 -24.32 3.45 7.36
N PHE A 240 -23.19 3.90 6.82
CA PHE A 240 -22.97 5.32 6.56
C PHE A 240 -23.88 5.85 5.44
N VAL A 241 -23.98 5.12 4.33
CA VAL A 241 -24.85 5.48 3.19
C VAL A 241 -26.30 5.58 3.62
N GLN A 242 -26.78 4.67 4.47
CA GLN A 242 -28.15 4.70 4.99
C GLN A 242 -28.42 5.94 5.86
N LYS A 243 -27.45 6.38 6.66
CA LYS A 243 -27.59 7.51 7.57
C LYS A 243 -27.41 8.87 6.90
N VAL A 244 -26.50 8.99 5.95
CA VAL A 244 -26.09 10.26 5.32
C VAL A 244 -26.76 10.48 3.95
N GLY A 245 -27.30 9.40 3.35
CA GLY A 245 -27.98 9.47 2.06
C GLY A 245 -27.03 9.90 0.93
N GLY A 246 -27.41 10.92 0.16
CA GLY A 246 -26.67 11.36 -1.04
C GLY A 246 -25.23 11.85 -0.82
N GLY A 247 -24.76 12.02 0.42
CA GLY A 247 -23.37 12.45 0.71
C GLY A 247 -22.32 11.36 0.64
N ALA A 248 -22.69 10.11 0.41
CA ALA A 248 -21.77 8.96 0.38
C ALA A 248 -20.70 9.00 -0.74
N TRP A 249 -20.95 9.77 -1.80
CA TRP A 249 -20.02 9.97 -2.90
C TRP A 249 -18.69 10.62 -2.46
N ILE A 250 -18.71 11.40 -1.36
CA ILE A 250 -17.51 12.06 -0.81
C ILE A 250 -16.43 11.01 -0.46
N ILE A 251 -16.84 9.85 0.03
CA ILE A 251 -15.91 8.76 0.37
C ILE A 251 -15.26 8.19 -0.88
N GLN A 252 -16.02 8.09 -1.97
CA GLN A 252 -15.52 7.60 -3.25
C GLN A 252 -14.54 8.55 -3.93
N LEU A 253 -14.49 9.84 -3.52
CA LEU A 253 -13.44 10.77 -3.97
C LEU A 253 -12.07 10.45 -3.38
N ASN A 254 -12.00 9.68 -2.30
CA ASN A 254 -10.73 9.28 -1.72
C ASN A 254 -10.07 8.21 -2.60
N PRO A 255 -8.89 8.48 -3.20
CA PRO A 255 -8.21 7.53 -4.08
C PRO A 255 -7.89 6.19 -3.40
N LEU A 256 -7.58 6.21 -2.11
CA LEU A 256 -7.23 5.01 -1.34
C LEU A 256 -8.45 4.10 -1.09
N PHE A 257 -9.66 4.65 -1.13
CA PHE A 257 -10.90 3.89 -1.00
C PHE A 257 -10.97 2.77 -2.05
N HIS A 258 -10.74 3.10 -3.32
CA HIS A 258 -10.82 2.14 -4.42
C HIS A 258 -9.78 1.03 -4.29
N PHE A 259 -8.55 1.35 -3.86
CA PHE A 259 -7.52 0.34 -3.61
C PHE A 259 -7.88 -0.61 -2.48
N VAL A 260 -8.48 -0.10 -1.41
CA VAL A 260 -8.98 -0.96 -0.32
C VAL A 260 -10.10 -1.86 -0.82
N GLN A 261 -11.05 -1.33 -1.59
CA GLN A 261 -12.20 -2.08 -2.07
C GLN A 261 -11.84 -3.22 -3.02
N ILE A 262 -10.97 -2.98 -4.02
CA ILE A 262 -10.58 -4.03 -4.99
C ILE A 262 -9.84 -5.21 -4.37
N VAL A 263 -9.27 -5.03 -3.16
CA VAL A 263 -8.60 -6.12 -2.43
C VAL A 263 -9.53 -6.73 -1.39
N ARG A 264 -10.18 -5.89 -0.57
CA ARG A 264 -11.00 -6.34 0.56
C ARG A 264 -12.27 -7.06 0.13
N GLN A 265 -13.03 -6.48 -0.80
CA GLN A 265 -14.34 -7.02 -1.18
C GLN A 265 -14.26 -8.47 -1.69
N PRO A 266 -13.35 -8.83 -2.62
CA PRO A 266 -13.23 -10.22 -3.04
C PRO A 266 -12.83 -11.16 -1.91
N LEU A 267 -11.96 -10.74 -0.97
CA LEU A 267 -11.52 -11.56 0.16
C LEU A 267 -12.68 -11.94 1.10
N ILE A 268 -13.69 -11.08 1.23
CA ILE A 268 -14.86 -11.34 2.09
C ILE A 268 -16.10 -11.75 1.31
N GLY A 269 -15.94 -12.16 0.04
CA GLY A 269 -17.04 -12.64 -0.80
C GLY A 269 -18.03 -11.54 -1.22
N GLN A 270 -17.59 -10.29 -1.28
CA GLN A 270 -18.38 -9.15 -1.76
C GLN A 270 -18.10 -8.87 -3.25
N SER A 271 -19.10 -8.32 -3.94
CA SER A 271 -18.94 -7.87 -5.32
C SER A 271 -18.16 -6.55 -5.37
N VAL A 272 -17.22 -6.45 -6.30
CA VAL A 272 -16.47 -5.21 -6.55
C VAL A 272 -17.06 -4.48 -7.74
N ASP A 273 -17.38 -3.20 -7.56
CA ASP A 273 -17.81 -2.35 -8.66
C ASP A 273 -16.68 -2.18 -9.68
N TRP A 274 -17.01 -2.40 -10.97
CA TRP A 274 -16.07 -2.20 -12.08
C TRP A 274 -15.45 -0.79 -12.09
N TRP A 275 -16.21 0.20 -11.59
CA TRP A 275 -15.77 1.57 -11.45
C TRP A 275 -14.53 1.70 -10.53
N SER A 276 -14.51 0.98 -9.42
CA SER A 276 -13.35 0.97 -8.51
C SER A 276 -12.09 0.43 -9.19
N TRP A 277 -12.22 -0.55 -10.08
CA TRP A 277 -11.10 -1.04 -10.89
C TRP A 277 -10.59 0.01 -11.88
N LEU A 278 -11.48 0.69 -12.59
CA LEU A 278 -11.07 1.76 -13.52
C LEU A 278 -10.34 2.88 -12.80
N VAL A 279 -10.90 3.35 -11.69
CA VAL A 279 -10.27 4.42 -10.90
C VAL A 279 -8.92 3.98 -10.38
N ALA A 280 -8.80 2.77 -9.83
CA ALA A 280 -7.52 2.26 -9.32
C ALA A 280 -6.47 2.13 -10.43
N ILE A 281 -6.84 1.66 -11.64
CA ILE A 281 -5.94 1.58 -12.80
C ILE A 281 -5.52 2.99 -13.25
N ALA A 282 -6.46 3.92 -13.38
CA ALA A 282 -6.18 5.30 -13.78
C ALA A 282 -5.26 6.01 -12.80
N LEU A 283 -5.51 5.85 -11.49
CA LEU A 283 -4.66 6.40 -10.42
C LEU A 283 -3.26 5.77 -10.42
N THR A 284 -3.16 4.47 -10.66
CA THR A 284 -1.87 3.79 -10.79
C THR A 284 -1.08 4.33 -11.99
N ALA A 285 -1.72 4.47 -13.15
CA ALA A 285 -1.10 5.03 -14.34
C ALA A 285 -0.63 6.49 -14.10
N LEU A 286 -1.47 7.31 -13.46
CA LEU A 286 -1.13 8.68 -13.09
C LEU A 286 0.04 8.72 -12.10
N ALA A 287 0.02 7.90 -11.06
CA ALA A 287 1.12 7.81 -10.08
C ALA A 287 2.45 7.44 -10.76
N TRP A 288 2.43 6.48 -11.69
CA TRP A 288 3.63 6.13 -12.46
C TRP A 288 4.09 7.23 -13.41
N ALA A 289 3.18 7.93 -14.07
CA ALA A 289 3.54 9.08 -14.92
C ALA A 289 4.24 10.18 -14.10
N VAL A 290 3.72 10.48 -12.91
CA VAL A 290 4.34 11.43 -11.97
C VAL A 290 5.67 10.89 -11.46
N ALA A 291 5.75 9.63 -11.01
CA ALA A 291 6.95 9.00 -10.49
C ALA A 291 8.10 9.02 -11.50
N LEU A 292 7.82 8.67 -12.74
CA LEU A 292 8.79 8.71 -13.84
C LEU A 292 9.29 10.14 -14.12
N ASN A 293 8.39 11.12 -14.13
CA ASN A 293 8.77 12.52 -14.33
C ASN A 293 9.64 13.05 -13.16
N VAL A 294 9.27 12.75 -11.92
CA VAL A 294 10.03 13.11 -10.73
C VAL A 294 11.40 12.42 -10.75
N MET A 295 11.45 11.13 -11.04
CA MET A 295 12.69 10.36 -11.16
C MET A 295 13.61 10.94 -12.24
N ARG A 296 13.07 11.23 -13.44
CA ARG A 296 13.81 11.89 -14.52
C ARG A 296 14.44 13.19 -14.06
N ARG A 297 13.67 14.00 -13.30
CA ARG A 297 14.11 15.38 -12.96
C ARG A 297 15.08 15.43 -11.79
N TYR A 298 14.92 14.53 -10.80
CA TYR A 298 15.57 14.67 -9.50
C TYR A 298 16.54 13.54 -9.14
N ARG A 299 16.57 12.41 -9.86
CA ARG A 299 17.42 11.26 -9.57
C ARG A 299 18.86 11.61 -9.21
N ALA A 300 19.52 12.41 -10.03
CA ALA A 300 20.93 12.79 -9.82
C ALA A 300 21.17 13.69 -8.61
N ARG A 301 20.11 14.25 -8.02
CA ARG A 301 20.20 15.15 -6.87
C ARG A 301 19.92 14.47 -5.54
N ILE A 302 19.40 13.24 -5.56
CA ILE A 302 19.04 12.52 -4.33
C ILE A 302 20.25 12.36 -3.43
N SER A 303 21.38 11.88 -3.96
CA SER A 303 22.61 11.69 -3.20
C SER A 303 23.22 13.01 -2.64
N TYR A 304 22.83 14.14 -3.22
CA TYR A 304 23.26 15.46 -2.73
C TYR A 304 22.36 16.00 -1.62
N TRP A 305 21.09 15.60 -1.58
CA TRP A 305 20.12 16.04 -0.58
C TRP A 305 20.18 15.24 0.71
N LEU A 306 20.70 14.01 0.64
CA LEU A 306 20.98 13.14 1.76
C LEU A 306 22.28 13.52 2.47
#